data_66e78a939a8666a250fcec065a083fab
#
_entry.id   66e78a939a8666a250fcec065a083fab
#
_cell.length_a   1.000
_cell.length_b   1.000
_cell.length_c   1.000
_cell.angle_alpha   90.00
_cell.angle_beta   90.00
_cell.angle_gamma   90.00
#
_symmetry.space_group_name_H-M   'P 1'
#
loop_
_entity.id
_entity.type
_entity.pdbx_description
1 polymer ?
#
loop_
_entity_poly.entity_id
_entity_poly.type
_entity_poly.pdbx_seq_one_letter_code
_entity_poly.pdbx_strand_id
1 'polypeptide(L)'
;MPNWAEQVTAIATAVSALGLLSAIGAVIFAGRQAREARIGRQAETAVEFIRRWNDAPLEETRRLIAQFDSPAELRDAMTRFIAENSVQAFILYRELDYFEQLGALEVHGGADFELIRTLLGHRLIDRWEMWQPSIEAIGGSATYPMFARLVTKMRDAV
;
A
#
# COMPACT_ATOMS: atom_id res chain seq x y z
N MET A 1 -67.29 2.43 17.43
CA MET A 1 -66.31 1.37 17.71
C MET A 1 -65.36 1.28 16.53
N PRO A 2 -64.10 1.38 16.69
CA PRO A 2 -63.17 1.24 15.55
C PRO A 2 -63.36 -0.15 14.94
N ASN A 3 -63.42 -0.18 13.61
CA ASN A 3 -63.60 -1.41 12.85
C ASN A 3 -62.30 -2.27 13.01
N TRP A 4 -62.53 -3.57 13.28
CA TRP A 4 -61.41 -4.50 13.45
C TRP A 4 -60.37 -4.43 12.28
N ALA A 5 -60.83 -4.13 11.08
CA ALA A 5 -59.98 -3.94 9.90
C ALA A 5 -59.04 -2.73 10.04
N GLU A 6 -59.51 -1.62 10.64
CA GLU A 6 -58.68 -0.43 10.88
C GLU A 6 -57.58 -0.70 11.93
N GLN A 7 -57.90 -1.49 12.97
CA GLN A 7 -56.92 -1.89 13.98
C GLN A 7 -55.83 -2.81 13.39
N VAL A 8 -56.20 -3.78 12.55
CA VAL A 8 -55.24 -4.66 11.87
C VAL A 8 -54.34 -3.87 10.93
N THR A 9 -54.92 -2.92 10.18
CA THR A 9 -54.13 -2.05 9.28
C THR A 9 -53.16 -1.17 10.06
N ALA A 10 -53.58 -0.59 11.18
CA ALA A 10 -52.72 0.23 12.03
C ALA A 10 -51.54 -0.58 12.61
N ILE A 11 -51.81 -1.81 13.08
CA ILE A 11 -50.77 -2.71 13.60
C ILE A 11 -49.80 -3.10 12.48
N ALA A 12 -50.32 -3.49 11.30
CA ALA A 12 -49.47 -3.85 10.16
C ALA A 12 -48.58 -2.69 9.72
N THR A 13 -49.12 -1.47 9.70
CA THR A 13 -48.34 -0.26 9.36
C THR A 13 -47.23 0.02 10.40
N ALA A 14 -47.55 -0.12 11.69
CA ALA A 14 -46.56 0.08 12.76
C ALA A 14 -45.44 -0.98 12.69
N VAL A 15 -45.77 -2.24 12.45
CA VAL A 15 -44.81 -3.33 12.28
C VAL A 15 -43.89 -3.08 11.05
N SER A 16 -44.51 -2.64 9.93
CA SER A 16 -43.76 -2.31 8.72
C SER A 16 -42.81 -1.12 8.93
N ALA A 17 -43.26 -0.09 9.65
CA ALA A 17 -42.40 1.06 9.98
C ALA A 17 -41.18 0.67 10.87
N LEU A 18 -41.44 -0.18 11.89
CA LEU A 18 -40.35 -0.71 12.74
C LEU A 18 -39.41 -1.60 11.95
N GLY A 19 -39.93 -2.41 11.03
CA GLY A 19 -39.10 -3.23 10.12
C GLY A 19 -38.16 -2.37 9.23
N LEU A 20 -38.69 -1.28 8.68
CA LEU A 20 -37.95 -0.35 7.87
C LEU A 20 -36.82 0.35 8.68
N LEU A 21 -37.15 0.83 9.88
CA LEU A 21 -36.15 1.46 10.77
C LEU A 21 -35.04 0.48 11.16
N SER A 22 -35.41 -0.76 11.44
CA SER A 22 -34.42 -1.82 11.75
C SER A 22 -33.52 -2.13 10.55
N ALA A 23 -34.09 -2.17 9.33
CA ALA A 23 -33.32 -2.38 8.12
C ALA A 23 -32.34 -1.24 7.85
N ILE A 24 -32.74 0.02 8.03
CA ILE A 24 -31.86 1.19 7.90
C ILE A 24 -30.74 1.12 8.93
N GLY A 25 -31.06 0.81 10.19
CA GLY A 25 -30.07 0.63 11.26
C GLY A 25 -29.05 -0.46 10.93
N ALA A 26 -29.51 -1.59 10.41
CA ALA A 26 -28.64 -2.69 10.00
C ALA A 26 -27.70 -2.30 8.85
N VAL A 27 -28.16 -1.56 7.85
CA VAL A 27 -27.32 -1.06 6.73
C VAL A 27 -26.25 -0.09 7.23
N ILE A 28 -26.60 0.85 8.10
CA ILE A 28 -25.65 1.79 8.70
C ILE A 28 -24.59 1.03 9.52
N PHE A 29 -25.03 0.07 10.33
CA PHE A 29 -24.12 -0.73 11.16
C PHE A 29 -23.18 -1.58 10.29
N ALA A 30 -23.71 -2.26 9.27
CA ALA A 30 -22.90 -3.04 8.33
C ALA A 30 -21.88 -2.15 7.58
N GLY A 31 -22.28 -0.94 7.18
CA GLY A 31 -21.38 0.02 6.55
C GLY A 31 -20.21 0.46 7.46
N ARG A 32 -20.51 0.71 8.75
CA ARG A 32 -19.45 1.03 9.74
C ARG A 32 -18.51 -0.15 9.97
N GLN A 33 -19.06 -1.34 10.14
CA GLN A 33 -18.26 -2.55 10.34
C GLN A 33 -17.36 -2.87 9.14
N ALA A 34 -17.87 -2.69 7.92
CA ALA A 34 -17.07 -2.84 6.70
C ALA A 34 -15.93 -1.83 6.62
N ARG A 35 -16.17 -0.57 7.04
CA ARG A 35 -15.13 0.47 7.08
C ARG A 35 -14.04 0.16 8.11
N GLU A 36 -14.42 -0.23 9.32
CA GLU A 36 -13.48 -0.62 10.38
C GLU A 36 -12.64 -1.83 9.98
N ALA A 37 -13.27 -2.84 9.37
CA ALA A 37 -12.56 -4.01 8.84
C ALA A 37 -11.58 -3.65 7.71
N ARG A 38 -11.91 -2.64 6.88
CA ARG A 38 -10.99 -2.14 5.85
C ARG A 38 -9.79 -1.45 6.46
N ILE A 39 -10.00 -0.55 7.44
CA ILE A 39 -8.92 0.17 8.12
C ILE A 39 -8.00 -0.83 8.83
N GLY A 40 -8.56 -1.82 9.52
CA GLY A 40 -7.77 -2.88 10.17
C GLY A 40 -6.87 -3.62 9.18
N ARG A 41 -7.42 -4.05 8.05
CA ARG A 41 -6.64 -4.73 7.00
C ARG A 41 -5.55 -3.85 6.40
N GLN A 42 -5.79 -2.57 6.19
CA GLN A 42 -4.78 -1.63 5.69
C GLN A 42 -3.61 -1.48 6.66
N ALA A 43 -3.91 -1.40 7.96
CA ALA A 43 -2.88 -1.35 9.00
C ALA A 43 -2.08 -2.66 9.09
N GLU A 44 -2.74 -3.82 9.05
CA GLU A 44 -2.07 -5.13 9.04
C GLU A 44 -1.14 -5.28 7.83
N THR A 45 -1.61 -4.88 6.64
CA THR A 45 -0.79 -4.90 5.41
C THR A 45 0.43 -4.00 5.55
N ALA A 46 0.28 -2.79 6.07
CA ALA A 46 1.41 -1.87 6.27
C ALA A 46 2.43 -2.45 7.27
N VAL A 47 1.97 -3.00 8.39
CA VAL A 47 2.85 -3.65 9.38
C VAL A 47 3.58 -4.85 8.77
N GLU A 48 2.92 -5.68 7.97
CA GLU A 48 3.54 -6.80 7.27
C GLU A 48 4.63 -6.34 6.30
N PHE A 49 4.38 -5.24 5.56
CA PHE A 49 5.41 -4.65 4.67
C PHE A 49 6.63 -4.15 5.46
N ILE A 50 6.42 -3.52 6.62
CA ILE A 50 7.52 -3.08 7.47
C ILE A 50 8.30 -4.27 8.01
N ARG A 51 7.61 -5.34 8.40
CA ARG A 51 8.24 -6.57 8.82
C ARG A 51 9.12 -7.15 7.71
N ARG A 52 8.59 -7.26 6.48
CA ARG A 52 9.33 -7.71 5.30
C ARG A 52 10.54 -6.85 4.97
N TRP A 53 10.47 -5.54 5.23
CA TRP A 53 11.63 -4.65 5.08
C TRP A 53 12.81 -5.09 5.96
N ASN A 54 12.53 -5.64 7.14
CA ASN A 54 13.55 -6.09 8.10
C ASN A 54 13.92 -7.57 7.95
N ASP A 55 13.30 -8.29 7.02
CA ASP A 55 13.57 -9.71 6.77
C ASP A 55 14.92 -9.90 6.05
N ALA A 56 15.53 -11.07 6.25
CA ALA A 56 16.85 -11.40 5.74
C ALA A 56 17.06 -11.14 4.24
N PRO A 57 16.11 -11.41 3.31
CA PRO A 57 16.31 -11.12 1.89
C PRO A 57 16.52 -9.65 1.57
N LEU A 58 15.77 -8.74 2.23
CA LEU A 58 15.95 -7.30 2.02
C LEU A 58 17.12 -6.74 2.82
N GLU A 59 17.47 -7.36 3.94
CA GLU A 59 18.70 -7.04 4.65
C GLU A 59 19.94 -7.34 3.80
N GLU A 60 19.97 -8.47 3.10
CA GLU A 60 21.03 -8.82 2.15
C GLU A 60 21.14 -7.76 1.05
N THR A 61 20.01 -7.33 0.47
CA THR A 61 19.99 -6.26 -0.54
C THR A 61 20.54 -4.96 0.02
N ARG A 62 20.13 -4.55 1.21
CA ARG A 62 20.63 -3.31 1.84
C ARG A 62 22.14 -3.37 2.13
N ARG A 63 22.65 -4.53 2.55
CA ARG A 63 24.10 -4.74 2.74
C ARG A 63 24.88 -4.64 1.43
N LEU A 64 24.29 -5.16 0.33
CA LEU A 64 24.90 -5.04 -0.98
C LEU A 64 24.92 -3.58 -1.45
N ILE A 65 23.80 -2.86 -1.31
CA ILE A 65 23.70 -1.44 -1.69
C ILE A 65 24.66 -0.57 -0.87
N ALA A 66 24.85 -0.88 0.41
CA ALA A 66 25.75 -0.15 1.30
C ALA A 66 27.25 -0.27 0.90
N GLN A 67 27.59 -1.10 -0.08
CA GLN A 67 28.95 -1.19 -0.64
C GLN A 67 29.22 -0.12 -1.70
N PHE A 68 28.20 0.62 -2.14
CA PHE A 68 28.32 1.66 -3.14
C PHE A 68 28.22 3.04 -2.47
N ASP A 69 29.21 3.88 -2.71
CA ASP A 69 29.30 5.22 -2.10
C ASP A 69 28.42 6.25 -2.83
N SER A 70 27.92 5.92 -4.03
CA SER A 70 27.12 6.84 -4.83
C SER A 70 26.08 6.13 -5.70
N PRO A 71 24.99 6.86 -6.07
CA PRO A 71 24.00 6.37 -7.04
C PRO A 71 24.61 5.97 -8.40
N ALA A 72 25.69 6.65 -8.81
CA ALA A 72 26.38 6.34 -10.07
C ALA A 72 27.10 5.00 -10.00
N GLU A 73 27.77 4.70 -8.88
CA GLU A 73 28.43 3.40 -8.68
C GLU A 73 27.40 2.26 -8.63
N LEU A 74 26.28 2.46 -7.94
CA LEU A 74 25.20 1.48 -7.93
C LEU A 74 24.66 1.21 -9.35
N ARG A 75 24.45 2.27 -10.16
CA ARG A 75 24.03 2.16 -11.55
C ARG A 75 25.01 1.33 -12.38
N ASP A 76 26.31 1.65 -12.28
CA ASP A 76 27.36 0.99 -13.05
C ASP A 76 27.50 -0.48 -12.64
N ALA A 77 27.39 -0.76 -11.33
CA ALA A 77 27.39 -2.12 -10.81
C ALA A 77 26.13 -2.89 -11.27
N MET A 78 24.94 -2.27 -11.19
CA MET A 78 23.68 -2.89 -11.63
C MET A 78 23.73 -3.26 -13.12
N THR A 79 24.22 -2.32 -13.97
CA THR A 79 24.39 -2.55 -15.41
C THR A 79 25.31 -3.74 -15.68
N ARG A 80 26.44 -3.81 -14.99
CA ARG A 80 27.38 -4.92 -15.09
C ARG A 80 26.76 -6.24 -14.63
N PHE A 81 26.11 -6.26 -13.46
CA PHE A 81 25.47 -7.46 -12.91
C PHE A 81 24.38 -8.02 -13.82
N ILE A 82 23.62 -7.14 -14.49
CA ILE A 82 22.62 -7.54 -15.48
C ILE A 82 23.30 -8.17 -16.70
N ALA A 83 24.35 -7.53 -17.25
CA ALA A 83 25.09 -8.05 -18.40
C ALA A 83 25.72 -9.40 -18.12
N GLU A 84 26.18 -9.64 -16.90
CA GLU A 84 26.78 -10.90 -16.45
C GLU A 84 25.73 -11.95 -16.01
N ASN A 85 24.45 -11.60 -16.02
CA ASN A 85 23.36 -12.44 -15.47
C ASN A 85 23.66 -12.94 -14.05
N SER A 86 24.17 -12.06 -13.21
CA SER A 86 24.70 -12.40 -11.89
C SER A 86 23.60 -12.47 -10.84
N VAL A 87 23.83 -13.26 -9.78
CA VAL A 87 22.93 -13.35 -8.62
C VAL A 87 22.73 -12.00 -7.94
N GLN A 88 23.75 -11.14 -7.96
CA GLN A 88 23.69 -9.79 -7.39
C GLN A 88 22.62 -8.92 -8.04
N ALA A 89 22.38 -9.06 -9.35
CA ALA A 89 21.30 -8.37 -10.03
C ALA A 89 19.93 -8.75 -9.41
N PHE A 90 19.67 -10.03 -9.20
CA PHE A 90 18.42 -10.51 -8.59
C PHE A 90 18.27 -10.05 -7.14
N ILE A 91 19.37 -9.99 -6.38
CA ILE A 91 19.36 -9.45 -5.01
C ILE A 91 18.96 -7.97 -5.04
N LEU A 92 19.52 -7.19 -5.95
CA LEU A 92 19.20 -5.76 -6.09
C LEU A 92 17.75 -5.51 -6.52
N TYR A 93 17.22 -6.29 -7.47
CA TYR A 93 15.82 -6.17 -7.90
C TYR A 93 14.81 -6.35 -6.75
N ARG A 94 15.12 -7.15 -5.74
CA ARG A 94 14.20 -7.38 -4.60
C ARG A 94 13.77 -6.09 -3.90
N GLU A 95 14.66 -5.09 -3.77
CA GLU A 95 14.30 -3.82 -3.14
C GLU A 95 13.44 -2.96 -4.07
N LEU A 96 13.74 -2.94 -5.36
CA LEU A 96 12.93 -2.23 -6.34
C LEU A 96 11.51 -2.84 -6.42
N ASP A 97 11.42 -4.16 -6.49
CA ASP A 97 10.14 -4.87 -6.49
C ASP A 97 9.35 -4.66 -5.19
N TYR A 98 10.05 -4.57 -4.06
CA TYR A 98 9.43 -4.25 -2.78
C TYR A 98 8.76 -2.89 -2.78
N PHE A 99 9.45 -1.85 -3.25
CA PHE A 99 8.89 -0.50 -3.31
C PHE A 99 7.81 -0.35 -4.39
N GLU A 100 7.96 -1.06 -5.51
CA GLU A 100 6.92 -1.11 -6.54
C GLU A 100 5.63 -1.74 -6.01
N GLN A 101 5.72 -2.87 -5.29
CA GLN A 101 4.58 -3.51 -4.65
C GLN A 101 3.94 -2.61 -3.58
N LEU A 102 4.75 -1.91 -2.78
CA LEU A 102 4.25 -0.96 -1.77
C LEU A 102 3.46 0.18 -2.44
N GLY A 103 4.00 0.75 -3.52
CA GLY A 103 3.32 1.77 -4.31
C GLY A 103 2.02 1.27 -4.93
N ALA A 104 2.02 0.06 -5.48
CA ALA A 104 0.81 -0.57 -6.01
C ALA A 104 -0.26 -0.76 -4.93
N LEU A 105 0.12 -1.22 -3.73
CA LEU A 105 -0.82 -1.37 -2.61
C LEU A 105 -1.42 -0.04 -2.17
N GLU A 106 -0.63 1.03 -2.11
CA GLU A 106 -1.12 2.37 -1.80
C GLU A 106 -2.17 2.82 -2.83
N VAL A 107 -1.84 2.71 -4.12
CA VAL A 107 -2.74 3.11 -5.22
C VAL A 107 -4.07 2.37 -5.18
N HIS A 108 -4.05 1.07 -4.89
CA HIS A 108 -5.27 0.25 -4.82
C HIS A 108 -5.96 0.27 -3.45
N GLY A 109 -5.50 1.10 -2.54
CA GLY A 109 -6.08 1.23 -1.21
C GLY A 109 -5.89 -0.02 -0.33
N GLY A 110 -4.85 -0.81 -0.60
CA GLY A 110 -4.45 -1.96 0.21
C GLY A 110 -3.59 -1.56 1.41
N ALA A 111 -2.94 -0.39 1.37
CA ALA A 111 -2.18 0.17 2.47
C ALA A 111 -2.53 1.65 2.68
N ASP A 112 -2.46 2.12 3.92
CA ASP A 112 -2.73 3.50 4.28
C ASP A 112 -1.50 4.38 4.01
N PHE A 113 -1.69 5.47 3.23
CA PHE A 113 -0.61 6.36 2.84
C PHE A 113 0.03 7.07 4.04
N GLU A 114 -0.78 7.54 5.01
CA GLU A 114 -0.25 8.25 6.18
C GLU A 114 0.61 7.35 7.05
N LEU A 115 0.23 6.08 7.15
CA LEU A 115 1.02 5.09 7.86
C LEU A 115 2.35 4.82 7.14
N ILE A 116 2.33 4.64 5.80
CA ILE A 116 3.55 4.48 5.00
C ILE A 116 4.45 5.71 5.15
N ARG A 117 3.88 6.92 5.05
CA ARG A 117 4.59 8.19 5.21
C ARG A 117 5.28 8.29 6.56
N THR A 118 4.56 7.98 7.62
CA THR A 118 5.10 8.05 8.99
C THR A 118 6.24 7.06 9.21
N LEU A 119 6.15 5.86 8.67
CA LEU A 119 7.07 4.78 8.97
C LEU A 119 8.26 4.69 8.01
N LEU A 120 8.06 5.06 6.75
CA LEU A 120 9.05 4.87 5.69
C LEU A 120 9.36 6.15 4.88
N GLY A 121 8.66 7.27 5.10
CA GLY A 121 8.70 8.43 4.23
C GLY A 121 10.10 8.91 3.85
N HIS A 122 10.97 9.20 4.81
CA HIS A 122 12.37 9.59 4.55
C HIS A 122 13.13 8.50 3.78
N ARG A 123 13.00 7.24 4.22
CA ARG A 123 13.69 6.11 3.59
C ARG A 123 13.27 5.91 2.14
N LEU A 124 12.00 6.14 1.82
CA LEU A 124 11.50 6.05 0.45
C LEU A 124 12.14 7.09 -0.46
N ILE A 125 12.28 8.33 0.01
CA ILE A 125 12.91 9.42 -0.73
C ILE A 125 14.40 9.14 -0.93
N ASP A 126 15.12 8.82 0.15
CA ASP A 126 16.56 8.51 0.10
C ASP A 126 16.83 7.31 -0.83
N ARG A 127 16.00 6.28 -0.75
CA ARG A 127 16.14 5.10 -1.62
C ARG A 127 15.84 5.40 -3.07
N TRP A 128 14.85 6.24 -3.34
CA TRP A 128 14.58 6.69 -4.70
C TRP A 128 15.80 7.44 -5.29
N GLU A 129 16.39 8.35 -4.55
CA GLU A 129 17.58 9.10 -5.01
C GLU A 129 18.77 8.18 -5.29
N MET A 130 18.93 7.14 -4.48
CA MET A 130 19.95 6.12 -4.71
C MET A 130 19.67 5.27 -5.95
N TRP A 131 18.39 4.92 -6.20
CA TRP A 131 17.99 4.03 -7.28
C TRP A 131 17.71 4.71 -8.61
N GLN A 132 17.36 6.00 -8.62
CA GLN A 132 16.91 6.70 -9.82
C GLN A 132 17.85 6.54 -11.02
N PRO A 133 19.20 6.72 -10.92
CA PRO A 133 20.09 6.52 -12.06
C PRO A 133 20.11 5.07 -12.58
N SER A 134 19.95 4.09 -11.70
CA SER A 134 19.87 2.68 -12.08
C SER A 134 18.56 2.39 -12.81
N ILE A 135 17.43 2.90 -12.32
CA ILE A 135 16.13 2.76 -12.95
C ILE A 135 16.12 3.39 -14.34
N GLU A 136 16.73 4.57 -14.49
CA GLU A 136 16.87 5.24 -15.80
C GLU A 136 17.68 4.41 -16.78
N ALA A 137 18.74 3.76 -16.31
CA ALA A 137 19.60 2.91 -17.15
C ALA A 137 18.93 1.61 -17.60
N ILE A 138 18.03 1.03 -16.82
CA ILE A 138 17.37 -0.26 -17.13
C ILE A 138 16.03 -0.14 -17.84
N GLY A 139 15.53 1.05 -18.14
CA GLY A 139 14.28 1.25 -18.88
C GLY A 139 13.50 2.49 -18.50
N GLY A 140 14.04 3.32 -17.60
CA GLY A 140 13.40 4.55 -17.16
C GLY A 140 12.30 4.35 -16.12
N SER A 141 11.65 5.47 -15.75
CA SER A 141 10.59 5.50 -14.73
C SER A 141 9.37 4.64 -15.06
N ALA A 142 9.18 4.27 -16.33
CA ALA A 142 8.13 3.35 -16.76
C ALA A 142 8.34 1.91 -16.24
N THR A 143 9.54 1.56 -15.80
CA THR A 143 9.84 0.23 -15.25
C THR A 143 9.33 0.07 -13.82
N TYR A 144 9.33 1.15 -13.03
CA TYR A 144 8.86 1.18 -11.63
C TYR A 144 7.90 2.35 -11.40
N PRO A 145 6.75 2.38 -12.08
CA PRO A 145 5.84 3.53 -12.07
C PRO A 145 5.16 3.75 -10.71
N MET A 146 4.90 2.69 -9.95
CA MET A 146 4.22 2.80 -8.65
C MET A 146 5.18 3.31 -7.58
N PHE A 147 6.45 2.91 -7.62
CA PHE A 147 7.48 3.46 -6.76
C PHE A 147 7.69 4.96 -7.05
N ALA A 148 7.85 5.34 -8.32
CA ALA A 148 7.99 6.74 -8.73
C ALA A 148 6.81 7.60 -8.26
N ARG A 149 5.59 7.11 -8.45
CA ARG A 149 4.36 7.79 -8.00
C ARG A 149 4.30 7.93 -6.48
N LEU A 150 4.65 6.88 -5.75
CA LEU A 150 4.65 6.90 -4.28
C LEU A 150 5.63 7.97 -3.76
N VAL A 151 6.84 8.05 -4.33
CA VAL A 151 7.85 9.05 -3.95
C VAL A 151 7.38 10.47 -4.28
N THR A 152 6.80 10.69 -5.45
CA THR A 152 6.23 12.00 -5.82
C THR A 152 5.19 12.43 -4.78
N LYS A 153 4.26 11.54 -4.44
CA LYS A 153 3.24 11.80 -3.41
C LYS A 153 3.84 12.08 -2.03
N MET A 154 4.96 11.41 -1.67
CA MET A 154 5.68 11.68 -0.43
C MET A 154 6.30 13.07 -0.41
N ARG A 155 6.91 13.50 -1.51
CA ARG A 155 7.52 14.84 -1.65
C ARG A 155 6.48 15.95 -1.58
N ASP A 156 5.31 15.73 -2.16
CA ASP A 156 4.20 16.69 -2.15
C ASP A 156 3.54 16.85 -0.76
N ALA A 157 3.76 15.88 0.13
CA ALA A 157 3.18 15.84 1.48
C ALA A 157 4.15 16.35 2.59
N VAL A 158 5.36 16.77 2.22
CA VAL A 158 6.39 17.38 3.09
C VAL A 158 6.31 18.89 2.98
#